data_1e61769757bb994ffa4dd0e3c5730313
#
_entry.id   1e61769757bb994ffa4dd0e3c5730313
#
_cell.length_a   1.000
_cell.length_b   1.000
_cell.length_c   1.000
_cell.angle_alpha   90.00
_cell.angle_beta   90.00
_cell.angle_gamma   90.00
#
_symmetry.space_group_name_H-M   'P 1'
#
loop_
_entity.id
_entity.type
_entity.pdbx_description
1 polymer ?
#
loop_
_entity_poly.entity_id
_entity_poly.type
_entity_poly.pdbx_seq_one_letter_code
_entity_poly.pdbx_strand_id
1 'polypeptide(L)'
;EFLFNRYRWKFDEDGKVVSAQPFDADEQFWRVVKRNEGKDNERSDYEFCYVNSQNFLQNRGFGRLRRQDKSFLFIHLEPPLVRSLEASDVRDYLFQFAKHNCCVGVNEMLIKGVSQYVGPDKLSLLEYIQPDFIKPSRDGQYFYFDKSCWLVTRDSVKEMGYENISHHIWEEQRRDYPAKYLGKQLVTFRKDADTYSYELTEDGHRCHYLQFLINASNFTWRKKSGEVTPEEENENHIHLLSKLCAIGYMLMEAKDSNVARAVIGMDGKQSEVG
;
A
#
# COMPACT_ATOMS: atom_id res chain seq x y z
N GLU A 1 35.45 -18.65 9.37
CA GLU A 1 34.83 -17.62 10.24
C GLU A 1 35.22 -16.20 9.83
N PHE A 2 36.50 -15.89 9.64
CA PHE A 2 36.97 -14.52 9.31
C PHE A 2 36.40 -13.99 7.99
N LEU A 3 36.20 -14.82 6.97
CA LEU A 3 35.62 -14.47 5.68
C LEU A 3 34.10 -14.31 5.75
N PHE A 4 33.42 -15.13 6.55
CA PHE A 4 31.96 -15.06 6.69
C PHE A 4 31.48 -13.72 7.26
N ASN A 5 32.28 -13.06 8.05
CA ASN A 5 31.93 -11.79 8.68
C ASN A 5 32.15 -10.55 7.78
N ARG A 6 32.74 -10.74 6.59
CA ARG A 6 33.08 -9.63 5.68
C ARG A 6 32.32 -9.66 4.36
N TYR A 7 31.63 -10.78 4.05
CA TYR A 7 30.99 -10.99 2.77
C TYR A 7 29.55 -11.47 2.93
N ARG A 8 28.65 -10.97 2.09
CA ARG A 8 27.35 -11.58 1.84
C ARG A 8 27.54 -12.74 0.90
N TRP A 9 27.25 -13.94 1.37
CA TRP A 9 27.34 -15.16 0.60
C TRP A 9 25.98 -15.49 0.03
N LYS A 10 25.93 -15.78 -1.27
CA LYS A 10 24.76 -16.41 -1.90
C LYS A 10 25.10 -17.85 -2.19
N PHE A 11 24.24 -18.74 -1.80
CA PHE A 11 24.33 -20.17 -2.05
C PHE A 11 23.23 -20.59 -3.05
N ASP A 12 23.52 -21.62 -3.88
CA ASP A 12 22.51 -22.28 -4.70
C ASP A 12 21.71 -23.29 -3.85
N GLU A 13 20.78 -24.00 -4.53
CA GLU A 13 19.94 -25.03 -3.92
C GLU A 13 20.77 -26.22 -3.39
N ASP A 14 21.97 -26.45 -3.94
CA ASP A 14 22.90 -27.49 -3.53
C ASP A 14 23.87 -27.01 -2.40
N GLY A 15 23.73 -25.81 -1.92
CA GLY A 15 24.57 -25.22 -0.87
C GLY A 15 25.94 -24.76 -1.32
N LYS A 16 26.19 -24.61 -2.63
CA LYS A 16 27.45 -24.06 -3.17
C LYS A 16 27.39 -22.54 -3.24
N VAL A 17 28.53 -21.89 -3.00
CA VAL A 17 28.67 -20.44 -3.10
C VAL A 17 28.52 -19.98 -4.55
N VAL A 18 27.47 -19.25 -4.85
CA VAL A 18 27.23 -18.63 -6.16
C VAL A 18 27.89 -17.25 -6.26
N SER A 19 27.87 -16.48 -5.17
CA SER A 19 28.54 -15.18 -5.12
C SER A 19 28.93 -14.79 -3.70
N ALA A 20 29.95 -13.95 -3.59
CA ALA A 20 30.36 -13.33 -2.35
C ALA A 20 30.56 -11.83 -2.61
N GLN A 21 29.76 -10.98 -1.94
CA GLN A 21 29.90 -9.53 -2.01
C GLN A 21 30.38 -9.02 -0.65
N PRO A 22 31.41 -8.20 -0.58
CA PRO A 22 31.85 -7.60 0.68
C PRO A 22 30.72 -6.74 1.25
N PHE A 23 30.58 -6.72 2.57
CA PHE A 23 29.80 -5.67 3.23
C PHE A 23 30.54 -4.34 3.09
N ASP A 24 29.80 -3.28 2.83
CA ASP A 24 30.37 -1.95 2.98
C ASP A 24 30.80 -1.76 4.44
N ALA A 25 32.01 -1.26 4.64
CA ALA A 25 32.58 -1.14 5.98
C ALA A 25 31.70 -0.29 6.91
N ASP A 26 30.99 0.69 6.34
CA ASP A 26 30.10 1.60 7.07
C ASP A 26 28.74 0.97 7.40
N GLU A 27 28.38 -0.17 6.81
CA GLU A 27 27.13 -0.89 7.07
C GLU A 27 27.31 -2.12 7.96
N GLN A 28 28.54 -2.55 8.19
CA GLN A 28 28.79 -3.69 9.07
C GLN A 28 28.54 -3.27 10.53
N PHE A 29 27.36 -3.55 11.05
CA PHE A 29 26.92 -3.16 12.40
C PHE A 29 27.54 -3.98 13.54
N TRP A 30 28.59 -4.72 13.28
CA TRP A 30 29.38 -5.45 14.27
C TRP A 30 30.86 -5.36 13.95
N ARG A 31 31.70 -5.50 14.97
CA ARG A 31 33.14 -5.65 14.85
C ARG A 31 33.62 -6.81 15.68
N VAL A 32 34.70 -7.43 15.23
CA VAL A 32 35.40 -8.47 15.99
C VAL A 32 36.44 -7.81 16.89
N VAL A 33 36.41 -8.13 18.19
CA VAL A 33 37.33 -7.65 19.18
C VAL A 33 38.05 -8.85 19.78
N LYS A 34 39.39 -8.85 19.70
CA LYS A 34 40.19 -9.86 20.35
C LYS A 34 40.34 -9.51 21.83
N ARG A 35 40.00 -10.44 22.70
CA ARG A 35 40.21 -10.32 24.14
C ARG A 35 41.34 -11.27 24.59
N ASN A 36 42.13 -10.82 25.57
CA ASN A 36 43.29 -11.57 26.12
C ASN A 36 44.32 -11.92 25.04
N GLU A 37 44.55 -11.00 24.10
CA GLU A 37 45.53 -11.20 23.02
C GLU A 37 46.91 -11.61 23.60
N GLY A 38 47.50 -12.67 23.05
CA GLY A 38 48.76 -13.23 23.47
C GLY A 38 48.71 -14.05 24.77
N LYS A 39 47.55 -14.39 25.31
CA LYS A 39 47.35 -15.29 26.45
C LYS A 39 46.76 -16.62 26.03
N ASP A 40 46.93 -17.67 26.83
CA ASP A 40 46.39 -19.02 26.55
C ASP A 40 44.87 -19.08 26.38
N ASN A 41 44.15 -18.04 26.81
CA ASN A 41 42.72 -17.90 26.72
C ASN A 41 42.28 -16.78 25.76
N GLU A 42 43.04 -16.51 24.70
CA GLU A 42 42.66 -15.58 23.64
C GLU A 42 41.34 -16.01 23.02
N ARG A 43 40.42 -15.05 22.93
CA ARG A 43 39.10 -15.27 22.28
C ARG A 43 38.68 -14.06 21.46
N SER A 44 37.88 -14.33 20.43
CA SER A 44 37.23 -13.30 19.63
C SER A 44 35.82 -13.07 20.15
N ASP A 45 35.52 -11.85 20.50
CA ASP A 45 34.14 -11.40 20.86
C ASP A 45 33.61 -10.49 19.77
N TYR A 46 32.27 -10.35 19.70
CA TYR A 46 31.60 -9.45 18.79
C TYR A 46 31.04 -8.26 19.55
N GLU A 47 31.27 -7.07 19.04
CA GLU A 47 30.74 -5.82 19.60
C GLU A 47 29.84 -5.13 18.59
N PHE A 48 28.74 -4.53 19.07
CA PHE A 48 27.81 -3.80 18.26
C PHE A 48 28.30 -2.39 17.91
N CYS A 49 28.21 -2.01 16.64
CA CYS A 49 28.59 -0.70 16.12
C CYS A 49 27.33 0.15 15.85
N TYR A 50 26.99 1.05 16.77
CA TYR A 50 25.77 1.85 16.71
C TYR A 50 25.65 2.71 15.45
N VAL A 51 26.72 3.43 15.07
CA VAL A 51 26.71 4.29 13.87
C VAL A 51 26.48 3.46 12.62
N ASN A 52 27.24 2.36 12.50
CA ASN A 52 27.11 1.49 11.33
C ASN A 52 25.74 0.81 11.27
N SER A 53 25.09 0.55 12.41
CA SER A 53 23.73 0.00 12.41
C SER A 53 22.72 1.00 11.90
N GLN A 54 22.91 2.29 12.14
CA GLN A 54 22.06 3.34 11.57
C GLN A 54 22.28 3.44 10.06
N ASN A 55 23.52 3.50 9.60
CA ASN A 55 23.85 3.50 8.17
C ASN A 55 23.26 2.27 7.47
N PHE A 56 23.41 1.09 8.10
CA PHE A 56 22.84 -0.16 7.59
C PHE A 56 21.32 -0.07 7.38
N LEU A 57 20.60 0.47 8.35
CA LEU A 57 19.14 0.62 8.27
C LEU A 57 18.75 1.71 7.25
N GLN A 58 19.40 2.87 7.30
CA GLN A 58 19.12 4.00 6.41
C GLN A 58 19.33 3.63 4.93
N ASN A 59 20.44 2.96 4.61
CA ASN A 59 20.74 2.49 3.26
C ASN A 59 19.75 1.44 2.74
N ARG A 60 18.93 0.88 3.66
CA ARG A 60 17.84 -0.05 3.36
C ARG A 60 16.46 0.59 3.46
N GLY A 61 16.39 1.91 3.48
CA GLY A 61 15.14 2.65 3.45
C GLY A 61 14.44 2.79 4.81
N PHE A 62 15.07 2.39 5.92
CA PHE A 62 14.52 2.63 7.25
C PHE A 62 14.77 4.07 7.68
N GLY A 63 13.76 4.72 8.22
CA GLY A 63 13.86 6.08 8.71
C GLY A 63 12.65 6.52 9.49
N ARG A 64 12.52 7.83 9.66
CA ARG A 64 11.41 8.45 10.37
C ARG A 64 10.66 9.42 9.46
N LEU A 65 9.35 9.37 9.52
CA LEU A 65 8.47 10.36 8.91
C LEU A 65 7.94 11.31 9.97
N ARG A 66 8.12 12.61 9.78
CA ARG A 66 7.60 13.63 10.70
C ARG A 66 6.10 13.81 10.52
N ARG A 67 5.35 13.75 11.62
CA ARG A 67 3.92 14.04 11.64
C ARG A 67 3.64 15.53 11.89
N GLN A 68 2.42 15.96 11.63
CA GLN A 68 2.00 17.36 11.84
C GLN A 68 2.02 17.77 13.31
N ASP A 69 1.76 16.86 14.23
CA ASP A 69 1.80 17.05 15.69
C ASP A 69 3.21 17.09 16.29
N LYS A 70 4.24 17.12 15.42
CA LYS A 70 5.67 17.06 15.75
C LYS A 70 6.17 15.70 16.24
N SER A 71 5.32 14.71 16.39
CA SER A 71 5.73 13.31 16.59
C SER A 71 6.36 12.75 15.31
N PHE A 72 6.86 11.54 15.38
CA PHE A 72 7.36 10.83 14.23
C PHE A 72 6.80 9.40 14.17
N LEU A 73 6.87 8.84 12.99
CA LEU A 73 6.53 7.47 12.68
C LEU A 73 7.78 6.79 12.11
N PHE A 74 8.11 5.59 12.54
CA PHE A 74 9.10 4.78 11.84
C PHE A 74 8.50 4.31 10.53
N ILE A 75 9.30 4.39 9.48
CA ILE A 75 8.88 3.94 8.14
C ILE A 75 9.98 3.12 7.48
N HIS A 76 9.55 2.25 6.59
CA HIS A 76 10.41 1.58 5.61
C HIS A 76 9.98 2.05 4.23
N LEU A 77 10.90 2.67 3.50
CA LEU A 77 10.71 3.14 2.15
C LEU A 77 11.37 2.17 1.17
N GLU A 78 10.55 1.45 0.43
CA GLU A 78 10.95 0.61 -0.70
C GLU A 78 10.18 1.12 -1.92
N PRO A 79 10.76 2.06 -2.68
CA PRO A 79 10.01 2.78 -3.71
C PRO A 79 9.24 1.88 -4.68
N PRO A 80 7.97 2.23 -4.97
CA PRO A 80 7.23 3.39 -4.49
C PRO A 80 6.50 3.19 -3.15
N LEU A 81 6.67 2.05 -2.48
CA LEU A 81 5.94 1.67 -1.26
C LEU A 81 6.57 2.28 -0.01
N VAL A 82 5.71 2.76 0.87
CA VAL A 82 6.05 3.22 2.23
C VAL A 82 5.25 2.39 3.22
N ARG A 83 5.95 1.71 4.12
CA ARG A 83 5.35 0.95 5.21
C ARG A 83 5.53 1.66 6.53
N SER A 84 4.47 1.75 7.31
CA SER A 84 4.53 2.16 8.72
C SER A 84 5.09 1.02 9.57
N LEU A 85 5.99 1.34 10.50
CA LEU A 85 6.67 0.35 11.33
C LEU A 85 6.59 0.70 12.82
N GLU A 86 6.60 -0.34 13.63
CA GLU A 86 6.94 -0.25 15.04
C GLU A 86 8.45 -0.52 15.26
N ALA A 87 8.98 -0.13 16.42
CA ALA A 87 10.38 -0.40 16.75
C ALA A 87 10.72 -1.91 16.78
N SER A 88 9.71 -2.75 17.07
CA SER A 88 9.81 -4.21 16.99
C SER A 88 10.09 -4.71 15.58
N ASP A 89 9.48 -4.10 14.56
CA ASP A 89 9.64 -4.53 13.17
C ASP A 89 11.07 -4.27 12.68
N VAL A 90 11.62 -3.12 13.04
CA VAL A 90 13.01 -2.77 12.71
C VAL A 90 14.00 -3.73 13.40
N ARG A 91 13.73 -4.07 14.66
CA ARG A 91 14.50 -5.05 15.41
C ARG A 91 14.43 -6.42 14.74
N ASP A 92 13.24 -6.88 14.41
CA ASP A 92 13.04 -8.20 13.80
C ASP A 92 13.71 -8.28 12.42
N TYR A 93 13.70 -7.19 11.65
CA TYR A 93 14.47 -7.09 10.41
C TYR A 93 15.98 -7.33 10.64
N LEU A 94 16.59 -6.66 11.63
CA LEU A 94 17.99 -6.86 11.96
C LEU A 94 18.30 -8.30 12.39
N PHE A 95 17.42 -8.90 13.19
CA PHE A 95 17.57 -10.30 13.59
C PHE A 95 17.47 -11.26 12.42
N GLN A 96 16.49 -11.08 11.54
CA GLN A 96 16.34 -11.91 10.34
C GLN A 96 17.56 -11.75 9.42
N PHE A 97 18.02 -10.52 9.22
CA PHE A 97 19.23 -10.28 8.45
C PHE A 97 20.44 -11.01 9.05
N ALA A 98 20.69 -10.85 10.35
CA ALA A 98 21.81 -11.48 11.02
C ALA A 98 21.73 -13.01 10.98
N LYS A 99 20.53 -13.58 11.16
CA LYS A 99 20.30 -15.02 11.09
C LYS A 99 20.69 -15.63 9.74
N HIS A 100 20.41 -14.91 8.65
CA HIS A 100 20.66 -15.41 7.30
C HIS A 100 22.03 -15.05 6.74
N ASN A 101 22.67 -13.99 7.27
CA ASN A 101 23.88 -13.43 6.65
C ASN A 101 25.09 -13.39 7.58
N CYS A 102 24.92 -13.64 8.89
CA CYS A 102 26.00 -13.50 9.86
C CYS A 102 26.29 -14.82 10.59
N CYS A 103 27.46 -14.89 11.22
CA CYS A 103 27.83 -16.03 12.05
C CYS A 103 27.06 -16.06 13.38
N VAL A 104 27.12 -17.20 14.06
CA VAL A 104 26.45 -17.42 15.36
C VAL A 104 26.85 -16.38 16.41
N GLY A 105 28.13 -15.97 16.45
CA GLY A 105 28.61 -14.97 17.42
C GLY A 105 27.95 -13.59 17.27
N VAL A 106 27.67 -13.15 16.05
CA VAL A 106 26.91 -11.91 15.78
C VAL A 106 25.46 -12.06 16.25
N ASN A 107 24.83 -13.20 15.98
CA ASN A 107 23.46 -13.47 16.45
C ASN A 107 23.39 -13.48 17.98
N GLU A 108 24.33 -14.12 18.65
CA GLU A 108 24.39 -14.12 20.12
C GLU A 108 24.63 -12.71 20.70
N MET A 109 25.50 -11.91 20.07
CA MET A 109 25.69 -10.52 20.45
C MET A 109 24.36 -9.75 20.40
N LEU A 110 23.63 -9.85 19.28
CA LEU A 110 22.34 -9.18 19.13
C LEU A 110 21.32 -9.63 20.19
N ILE A 111 21.21 -10.93 20.44
CA ILE A 111 20.28 -11.47 21.44
C ILE A 111 20.63 -10.94 22.85
N LYS A 112 21.89 -10.94 23.21
CA LYS A 112 22.34 -10.45 24.53
C LYS A 112 22.11 -8.96 24.74
N GLY A 113 22.18 -8.15 23.67
CA GLY A 113 22.11 -6.70 23.76
C GLY A 113 20.87 -6.06 23.13
N VAL A 114 19.81 -6.81 22.84
CA VAL A 114 18.66 -6.36 22.04
C VAL A 114 18.04 -5.05 22.54
N SER A 115 17.81 -4.92 23.82
CA SER A 115 17.21 -3.70 24.43
C SER A 115 18.15 -2.49 24.37
N GLN A 116 19.46 -2.72 24.38
CA GLN A 116 20.46 -1.66 24.32
C GLN A 116 20.77 -1.23 22.89
N TYR A 117 20.76 -2.17 21.93
CA TYR A 117 21.24 -1.93 20.57
C TYR A 117 20.16 -1.35 19.66
N VAL A 118 18.94 -1.84 19.76
CA VAL A 118 17.83 -1.54 18.86
C VAL A 118 16.53 -1.17 19.61
N GLY A 119 16.70 -0.52 20.76
CA GLY A 119 15.56 0.05 21.50
C GLY A 119 14.98 1.30 20.79
N PRO A 120 13.74 1.70 21.12
CA PRO A 120 13.07 2.85 20.51
C PRO A 120 13.91 4.14 20.55
N ASP A 121 14.63 4.38 21.64
CA ASP A 121 15.47 5.57 21.81
C ASP A 121 16.63 5.60 20.79
N LYS A 122 17.24 4.44 20.48
CA LYS A 122 18.31 4.34 19.49
C LYS A 122 17.77 4.49 18.07
N LEU A 123 16.64 3.88 17.79
CA LEU A 123 15.94 3.99 16.50
C LEU A 123 15.41 5.41 16.27
N SER A 124 15.12 6.16 17.35
CA SER A 124 14.72 7.58 17.24
C SER A 124 15.83 8.49 16.70
N LEU A 125 17.04 7.98 16.51
CA LEU A 125 18.16 8.69 15.89
C LEU A 125 18.27 8.45 14.37
N LEU A 126 17.47 7.55 13.79
CA LEU A 126 17.40 7.39 12.34
C LEU A 126 17.05 8.72 11.65
N GLU A 127 17.50 8.91 10.43
CA GLU A 127 17.22 10.12 9.66
C GLU A 127 15.74 10.27 9.32
N TYR A 128 15.34 11.51 9.06
CA TYR A 128 14.02 11.80 8.56
C TYR A 128 13.98 11.56 7.05
N ILE A 129 13.00 10.76 6.61
CA ILE A 129 12.68 10.54 5.21
C ILE A 129 11.39 11.33 4.91
N GLN A 130 11.35 11.98 3.77
CA GLN A 130 10.16 12.67 3.26
C GLN A 130 9.71 12.00 1.96
N PRO A 131 8.80 11.01 2.04
CA PRO A 131 8.22 10.43 0.84
C PRO A 131 7.39 11.48 0.09
N ASP A 132 7.44 11.44 -1.22
CA ASP A 132 6.64 12.30 -2.09
C ASP A 132 5.27 11.66 -2.34
N PHE A 133 4.33 11.90 -1.45
CA PHE A 133 2.96 11.41 -1.59
C PHE A 133 2.15 12.31 -2.51
N ILE A 134 1.41 11.70 -3.44
CA ILE A 134 0.49 12.46 -4.28
C ILE A 134 -0.65 13.03 -3.43
N LYS A 135 -1.00 14.28 -3.72
CA LYS A 135 -2.21 14.89 -3.13
C LYS A 135 -3.44 14.44 -3.93
N PRO A 136 -4.54 14.09 -3.26
CA PRO A 136 -5.78 13.80 -3.94
C PRO A 136 -6.18 14.93 -4.90
N SER A 137 -6.54 14.57 -6.14
CA SER A 137 -6.94 15.50 -7.18
C SER A 137 -8.33 15.16 -7.70
N ARG A 138 -9.06 16.17 -8.20
CA ARG A 138 -10.33 15.97 -8.90
C ARG A 138 -10.15 15.50 -10.34
N ASP A 139 -8.95 15.68 -10.89
CA ASP A 139 -8.64 15.37 -12.29
C ASP A 139 -8.34 13.89 -12.49
N GLY A 140 -7.96 13.19 -11.42
CA GLY A 140 -7.69 11.77 -11.46
C GLY A 140 -7.55 11.14 -10.09
N GLN A 141 -7.91 9.87 -10.01
CA GLN A 141 -7.84 9.03 -8.82
C GLN A 141 -7.01 7.79 -9.12
N TYR A 142 -6.05 7.50 -8.23
CA TYR A 142 -5.31 6.25 -8.29
C TYR A 142 -5.99 5.16 -7.47
N PHE A 143 -5.96 3.94 -8.00
CA PHE A 143 -6.37 2.71 -7.31
C PHE A 143 -5.22 1.72 -7.38
N TYR A 144 -4.75 1.26 -6.23
CA TYR A 144 -3.57 0.40 -6.11
C TYR A 144 -3.98 -1.04 -5.84
N PHE A 145 -3.48 -1.97 -6.66
CA PHE A 145 -3.75 -3.40 -6.58
C PHE A 145 -2.46 -4.19 -6.36
N ASP A 146 -2.54 -5.51 -6.28
CA ASP A 146 -1.37 -6.37 -6.00
C ASP A 146 -0.17 -6.08 -6.93
N LYS A 147 -0.38 -6.04 -8.24
CA LYS A 147 0.71 -5.92 -9.23
C LYS A 147 0.64 -4.69 -10.13
N SER A 148 -0.45 -3.95 -10.08
CA SER A 148 -0.67 -2.79 -10.95
C SER A 148 -1.49 -1.73 -10.24
N CYS A 149 -1.47 -0.53 -10.77
CA CYS A 149 -2.38 0.53 -10.36
C CYS A 149 -3.16 1.07 -11.55
N TRP A 150 -4.32 1.65 -11.26
CA TRP A 150 -5.12 2.36 -12.24
C TRP A 150 -5.13 3.85 -11.94
N LEU A 151 -4.89 4.64 -12.96
CA LEU A 151 -5.24 6.05 -12.94
C LEU A 151 -6.60 6.22 -13.65
N VAL A 152 -7.60 6.57 -12.87
CA VAL A 152 -8.96 6.83 -13.37
C VAL A 152 -9.14 8.33 -13.47
N THR A 153 -9.41 8.80 -14.68
CA THR A 153 -9.74 10.20 -14.98
C THR A 153 -11.18 10.29 -15.44
N ARG A 154 -11.64 11.50 -15.76
CA ARG A 154 -12.95 11.72 -16.34
C ARG A 154 -13.20 10.88 -17.62
N ASP A 155 -12.16 10.76 -18.44
CA ASP A 155 -12.31 10.28 -19.83
C ASP A 155 -11.60 8.94 -20.06
N SER A 156 -10.82 8.44 -19.09
CA SER A 156 -10.01 7.25 -19.28
C SER A 156 -9.71 6.50 -18.00
N VAL A 157 -9.39 5.22 -18.16
CA VAL A 157 -8.73 4.39 -17.13
C VAL A 157 -7.44 3.87 -17.73
N LYS A 158 -6.32 4.21 -17.10
CA LYS A 158 -4.99 3.77 -17.50
C LYS A 158 -4.42 2.82 -16.47
N GLU A 159 -4.14 1.60 -16.87
CA GLU A 159 -3.40 0.64 -16.06
C GLU A 159 -1.90 0.82 -16.24
N MET A 160 -1.15 0.75 -15.15
CA MET A 160 0.32 0.85 -15.15
C MET A 160 0.93 0.00 -14.03
N GLY A 161 2.17 -0.43 -14.22
CA GLY A 161 2.97 -1.09 -13.19
C GLY A 161 3.53 -0.08 -12.18
N TYR A 162 3.92 -0.57 -11.01
CA TYR A 162 4.47 0.24 -9.92
C TYR A 162 5.78 0.94 -10.29
N GLU A 163 6.56 0.38 -11.21
CA GLU A 163 7.78 0.98 -11.75
C GLU A 163 7.54 2.28 -12.56
N ASN A 164 6.29 2.53 -12.96
CA ASN A 164 5.89 3.72 -13.71
C ASN A 164 5.22 4.80 -12.85
N ILE A 165 5.17 4.59 -11.53
CA ILE A 165 4.62 5.57 -10.59
C ILE A 165 5.72 6.53 -10.16
N SER A 166 5.45 7.83 -10.25
CA SER A 166 6.40 8.89 -9.90
C SER A 166 6.29 9.38 -8.45
N HIS A 167 5.39 8.80 -7.66
CA HIS A 167 5.11 9.19 -6.28
C HIS A 167 5.13 7.99 -5.36
N HIS A 168 5.22 8.25 -4.06
CA HIS A 168 5.14 7.21 -3.03
C HIS A 168 3.70 6.96 -2.60
N ILE A 169 3.45 5.73 -2.17
CA ILE A 169 2.14 5.28 -1.70
C ILE A 169 2.30 4.52 -0.39
N TRP A 170 1.32 4.64 0.50
CA TRP A 170 1.27 3.77 1.67
C TRP A 170 0.96 2.34 1.27
N GLU A 171 1.65 1.36 1.85
CA GLU A 171 1.41 -0.05 1.57
C GLU A 171 -0.04 -0.46 1.88
N GLU A 172 -0.65 0.14 2.90
CA GLU A 172 -2.05 -0.09 3.28
C GLU A 172 -3.06 0.37 2.22
N GLN A 173 -2.66 1.25 1.29
CA GLN A 173 -3.49 1.64 0.15
C GLN A 173 -3.52 0.58 -0.94
N ARG A 174 -2.54 -0.33 -0.95
CA ARG A 174 -2.46 -1.43 -1.91
C ARG A 174 -3.44 -2.54 -1.51
N ARG A 175 -4.21 -3.02 -2.47
CA ARG A 175 -5.12 -4.15 -2.32
C ARG A 175 -4.44 -5.45 -2.70
N ASP A 176 -4.61 -6.49 -1.90
CA ASP A 176 -3.94 -7.80 -2.07
C ASP A 176 -4.57 -8.68 -3.16
N TYR A 177 -5.37 -8.11 -4.02
CA TYR A 177 -6.00 -8.83 -5.12
C TYR A 177 -5.67 -8.18 -6.46
N PRO A 178 -5.65 -8.98 -7.55
CA PRO A 178 -5.35 -8.46 -8.87
C PRO A 178 -6.47 -7.56 -9.37
N ALA A 179 -6.09 -6.52 -10.08
CA ALA A 179 -7.02 -5.69 -10.80
C ALA A 179 -7.75 -6.50 -11.89
N LYS A 180 -9.05 -6.30 -12.00
CA LYS A 180 -9.85 -6.82 -13.10
C LYS A 180 -10.51 -5.64 -13.80
N TYR A 181 -9.93 -5.22 -14.90
CA TYR A 181 -10.47 -4.13 -15.69
C TYR A 181 -11.07 -4.66 -16.99
N LEU A 182 -12.31 -4.31 -17.23
CA LEU A 182 -13.02 -4.74 -18.45
C LEU A 182 -12.61 -3.93 -19.69
N GLY A 183 -11.96 -2.77 -19.50
CA GLY A 183 -11.47 -1.92 -20.59
C GLY A 183 -12.58 -1.30 -21.44
N LYS A 184 -13.83 -1.42 -21.04
CA LYS A 184 -14.98 -1.03 -21.85
C LYS A 184 -16.00 -0.25 -21.03
N GLN A 185 -16.64 0.70 -21.67
CA GLN A 185 -17.78 1.40 -21.12
C GLN A 185 -18.97 0.46 -21.06
N LEU A 186 -19.64 0.39 -19.91
CA LEU A 186 -20.77 -0.51 -19.67
C LEU A 186 -22.13 0.16 -19.95
N VAL A 187 -22.21 1.47 -19.70
CA VAL A 187 -23.43 2.26 -19.81
C VAL A 187 -23.12 3.66 -20.30
N THR A 188 -23.98 4.20 -21.14
CA THR A 188 -23.92 5.60 -21.59
C THR A 188 -25.23 6.27 -21.22
N PHE A 189 -25.16 7.41 -20.54
CA PHE A 189 -26.31 8.25 -20.23
C PHE A 189 -26.44 9.37 -21.25
N ARG A 190 -27.69 9.68 -21.61
CA ARG A 190 -28.05 10.85 -22.40
C ARG A 190 -29.02 11.70 -21.60
N LYS A 191 -28.86 13.01 -21.72
CA LYS A 191 -29.80 13.99 -21.17
C LYS A 191 -30.44 14.75 -22.34
N ASP A 192 -31.73 14.75 -22.39
CA ASP A 192 -32.54 15.57 -23.34
C ASP A 192 -33.53 16.42 -22.54
N ALA A 193 -33.29 17.73 -22.51
CA ALA A 193 -33.98 18.68 -21.63
C ALA A 193 -33.97 18.21 -20.15
N ASP A 194 -35.08 17.77 -19.62
CA ASP A 194 -35.26 17.29 -18.25
C ASP A 194 -35.39 15.77 -18.14
N THR A 195 -35.22 15.06 -19.26
CA THR A 195 -35.28 13.59 -19.30
C THR A 195 -33.90 12.97 -19.37
N TYR A 196 -33.77 11.81 -18.75
CA TYR A 196 -32.56 10.99 -18.79
C TYR A 196 -32.86 9.64 -19.39
N SER A 197 -31.99 9.19 -20.27
CA SER A 197 -32.03 7.83 -20.82
C SER A 197 -30.64 7.20 -20.71
N TYR A 198 -30.58 5.89 -20.82
CA TYR A 198 -29.30 5.19 -20.87
C TYR A 198 -29.34 4.05 -21.89
N GLU A 199 -28.16 3.75 -22.42
CA GLU A 199 -27.94 2.61 -23.29
C GLU A 199 -26.86 1.72 -22.69
N LEU A 200 -27.09 0.41 -22.68
CA LEU A 200 -26.10 -0.58 -22.25
C LEU A 200 -25.30 -1.08 -23.44
N THR A 201 -24.00 -1.23 -23.23
CA THR A 201 -23.18 -1.99 -24.18
C THR A 201 -23.42 -3.49 -24.00
N GLU A 202 -22.88 -4.34 -24.88
CA GLU A 202 -22.96 -5.79 -24.75
C GLU A 202 -22.36 -6.27 -23.41
N ASP A 203 -21.23 -5.70 -23.01
CA ASP A 203 -20.60 -5.99 -21.72
C ASP A 203 -21.43 -5.45 -20.54
N GLY A 204 -22.15 -4.34 -20.73
CA GLY A 204 -23.08 -3.79 -19.75
C GLY A 204 -24.25 -4.75 -19.46
N HIS A 205 -24.78 -5.38 -20.49
CA HIS A 205 -25.82 -6.42 -20.34
C HIS A 205 -25.30 -7.65 -19.57
N ARG A 206 -24.02 -7.97 -19.69
CA ARG A 206 -23.37 -9.11 -19.00
C ARG A 206 -22.87 -8.76 -17.60
N CYS A 207 -22.80 -7.48 -17.23
CA CYS A 207 -22.31 -7.05 -15.93
C CYS A 207 -23.37 -7.25 -14.84
N HIS A 208 -23.25 -8.32 -14.07
CA HIS A 208 -24.20 -8.68 -13.01
C HIS A 208 -24.39 -7.56 -11.97
N TYR A 209 -23.31 -6.84 -11.61
CA TYR A 209 -23.39 -5.74 -10.65
C TYR A 209 -24.19 -4.56 -11.21
N LEU A 210 -23.98 -4.20 -12.49
CA LEU A 210 -24.76 -3.14 -13.13
C LEU A 210 -26.23 -3.55 -13.26
N GLN A 211 -26.51 -4.80 -13.63
CA GLN A 211 -27.88 -5.31 -13.69
C GLN A 211 -28.56 -5.27 -12.30
N PHE A 212 -27.82 -5.60 -11.24
CA PHE A 212 -28.32 -5.43 -9.87
C PHE A 212 -28.69 -3.97 -9.57
N LEU A 213 -27.83 -3.00 -9.92
CA LEU A 213 -28.11 -1.58 -9.70
C LEU A 213 -29.32 -1.10 -10.52
N ILE A 214 -29.47 -1.55 -11.74
CA ILE A 214 -30.62 -1.25 -12.60
C ILE A 214 -31.91 -1.77 -11.93
N ASN A 215 -31.93 -3.03 -11.53
CA ASN A 215 -33.07 -3.64 -10.86
C ASN A 215 -33.42 -2.92 -9.55
N ALA A 216 -32.39 -2.60 -8.74
CA ALA A 216 -32.56 -1.85 -7.49
C ALA A 216 -32.98 -0.38 -7.69
N SER A 217 -32.92 0.14 -8.91
CA SER A 217 -33.39 1.49 -9.30
C SER A 217 -34.74 1.50 -9.96
N ASN A 218 -35.29 0.34 -10.26
CA ASN A 218 -36.60 0.21 -10.94
C ASN A 218 -37.73 0.16 -9.90
N PHE A 219 -38.34 1.29 -9.60
CA PHE A 219 -39.49 1.37 -8.68
C PHE A 219 -40.79 0.87 -9.30
N THR A 220 -40.83 0.71 -10.62
CA THR A 220 -42.01 0.25 -11.37
C THR A 220 -41.96 -1.25 -11.69
N TRP A 221 -41.06 -2.01 -11.06
CA TRP A 221 -40.83 -3.43 -11.34
C TRP A 221 -42.07 -4.33 -11.23
N ARG A 222 -43.10 -3.89 -10.46
CA ARG A 222 -44.38 -4.60 -10.32
C ARG A 222 -45.39 -4.30 -11.47
N LYS A 223 -45.14 -3.25 -12.27
CA LYS A 223 -45.97 -2.88 -13.37
C LYS A 223 -45.66 -3.72 -14.61
N LYS A 224 -46.65 -4.00 -15.43
CA LYS A 224 -46.42 -4.66 -16.71
C LYS A 224 -45.83 -3.68 -17.72
N SER A 225 -45.13 -4.23 -18.71
CA SER A 225 -44.66 -3.44 -19.85
C SER A 225 -45.83 -2.75 -20.52
N GLY A 226 -45.77 -1.43 -20.69
CA GLY A 226 -46.84 -0.59 -21.21
C GLY A 226 -47.73 0.08 -20.14
N GLU A 227 -47.61 -0.28 -18.86
CA GLU A 227 -48.26 0.41 -17.72
C GLU A 227 -47.34 1.47 -17.08
N VAL A 228 -46.08 1.51 -17.47
CA VAL A 228 -45.08 2.49 -16.97
C VAL A 228 -45.21 3.76 -17.80
N THR A 229 -45.39 4.90 -17.14
CA THR A 229 -45.46 6.18 -17.84
C THR A 229 -44.06 6.68 -18.18
N PRO A 230 -43.90 7.59 -19.17
CA PRO A 230 -42.59 8.18 -19.50
C PRO A 230 -41.94 8.90 -18.30
N GLU A 231 -42.73 9.51 -17.42
CA GLU A 231 -42.25 10.19 -16.21
C GLU A 231 -41.70 9.17 -15.22
N GLU A 232 -42.35 8.05 -14.99
CA GLU A 232 -41.89 6.97 -14.12
C GLU A 232 -40.63 6.30 -14.68
N GLU A 233 -40.54 6.12 -15.98
CA GLU A 233 -39.32 5.61 -16.62
C GLU A 233 -38.14 6.56 -16.42
N ASN A 234 -38.36 7.85 -16.65
CA ASN A 234 -37.34 8.88 -16.39
C ASN A 234 -36.93 8.89 -14.92
N GLU A 235 -37.84 8.73 -13.97
CA GLU A 235 -37.53 8.63 -12.55
C GLU A 235 -36.61 7.43 -12.25
N ASN A 236 -36.90 6.26 -12.83
CA ASN A 236 -36.02 5.08 -12.70
C ASN A 236 -34.60 5.34 -13.25
N HIS A 237 -34.50 6.04 -14.39
CA HIS A 237 -33.20 6.41 -14.98
C HIS A 237 -32.43 7.40 -14.09
N ILE A 238 -33.10 8.40 -13.50
CA ILE A 238 -32.50 9.34 -12.55
C ILE A 238 -31.98 8.60 -11.29
N HIS A 239 -32.73 7.63 -10.78
CA HIS A 239 -32.34 6.83 -9.64
C HIS A 239 -31.07 5.99 -9.92
N LEU A 240 -31.00 5.36 -11.10
CA LEU A 240 -29.78 4.64 -11.51
C LEU A 240 -28.58 5.58 -11.61
N LEU A 241 -28.74 6.71 -12.31
CA LEU A 241 -27.68 7.70 -12.46
C LEU A 241 -27.22 8.23 -11.09
N SER A 242 -28.15 8.53 -10.19
CA SER A 242 -27.86 9.02 -8.84
C SER A 242 -27.05 8.00 -8.03
N LYS A 243 -27.39 6.70 -8.11
CA LYS A 243 -26.63 5.63 -7.45
C LYS A 243 -25.21 5.50 -8.01
N LEU A 244 -25.05 5.56 -9.33
CA LEU A 244 -23.73 5.49 -9.96
C LEU A 244 -22.87 6.73 -9.58
N CYS A 245 -23.46 7.92 -9.57
CA CYS A 245 -22.80 9.14 -9.12
C CYS A 245 -22.41 9.05 -7.64
N ALA A 246 -23.27 8.53 -6.78
CA ALA A 246 -22.99 8.34 -5.35
C ALA A 246 -21.82 7.36 -5.14
N ILE A 247 -21.80 6.23 -5.84
CA ILE A 247 -20.70 5.27 -5.79
C ILE A 247 -19.41 5.93 -6.26
N GLY A 248 -19.42 6.62 -7.40
CA GLY A 248 -18.26 7.34 -7.91
C GLY A 248 -17.74 8.37 -6.90
N TYR A 249 -18.64 9.14 -6.28
CA TYR A 249 -18.28 10.11 -5.24
C TYR A 249 -17.64 9.44 -4.01
N MET A 250 -18.16 8.31 -3.55
CA MET A 250 -17.59 7.58 -2.42
C MET A 250 -16.18 7.04 -2.72
N LEU A 251 -15.91 6.66 -3.95
CA LEU A 251 -14.61 6.15 -4.39
C LEU A 251 -13.55 7.24 -4.54
N MET A 252 -13.93 8.51 -4.69
CA MET A 252 -12.98 9.62 -4.81
C MET A 252 -12.34 9.97 -3.47
N GLU A 253 -11.03 10.14 -3.43
CA GLU A 253 -10.30 10.69 -2.27
C GLU A 253 -10.38 12.22 -2.19
N ALA A 254 -10.35 12.89 -3.35
CA ALA A 254 -10.42 14.35 -3.42
C ALA A 254 -11.83 14.83 -3.08
N LYS A 255 -12.05 15.21 -1.81
CA LYS A 255 -13.29 15.83 -1.33
C LYS A 255 -13.11 17.34 -1.20
N ASP A 256 -14.20 18.08 -1.41
CA ASP A 256 -14.22 19.51 -1.08
C ASP A 256 -14.42 19.68 0.41
N SER A 257 -13.40 20.16 1.11
CA SER A 257 -13.47 20.40 2.56
C SER A 257 -14.49 21.46 2.95
N ASN A 258 -14.85 22.36 2.02
CA ASN A 258 -15.83 23.42 2.26
C ASN A 258 -17.28 22.96 2.03
N VAL A 259 -17.46 21.82 1.38
CA VAL A 259 -18.78 21.26 1.08
C VAL A 259 -18.78 19.79 1.49
N ALA A 260 -19.03 19.57 2.78
CA ALA A 260 -19.21 18.21 3.28
C ALA A 260 -20.52 17.63 2.70
N ARG A 261 -20.40 16.53 1.94
CA ARG A 261 -21.54 15.79 1.39
C ARG A 261 -21.56 14.40 2.00
N ALA A 262 -22.70 14.02 2.53
CA ALA A 262 -22.96 12.63 2.94
C ALA A 262 -23.81 11.95 1.86
N VAL A 263 -23.48 10.70 1.56
CA VAL A 263 -24.32 9.81 0.75
C VAL A 263 -25.19 9.03 1.72
N ILE A 264 -26.49 9.28 1.68
CA ILE A 264 -27.47 8.62 2.54
C ILE A 264 -28.36 7.76 1.66
N GLY A 265 -28.32 6.43 1.83
CA GLY A 265 -29.27 5.51 1.25
C GLY A 265 -30.53 5.51 2.11
N MET A 266 -31.66 5.83 1.51
CA MET A 266 -32.95 5.80 2.20
C MET A 266 -33.93 4.92 1.43
N ASP A 267 -34.74 4.17 2.17
CA ASP A 267 -35.89 3.49 1.61
C ASP A 267 -36.99 4.52 1.43
N GLY A 268 -37.34 4.80 0.18
CA GLY A 268 -38.28 5.90 -0.18
C GLY A 268 -39.74 5.61 0.09
N LYS A 269 -40.11 4.35 0.26
CA LYS A 269 -41.48 3.90 0.63
C LYS A 269 -41.33 2.80 1.68
N GLN A 270 -42.22 2.80 2.67
CA GLN A 270 -42.35 1.66 3.57
C GLN A 270 -42.37 0.38 2.75
N SER A 271 -41.32 -0.46 2.89
CA SER A 271 -41.40 -1.78 2.30
C SER A 271 -42.54 -2.52 3.03
N GLU A 272 -43.55 -2.88 2.31
CA GLU A 272 -44.62 -3.76 2.82
C GLU A 272 -44.15 -5.20 3.06
N VAL A 273 -42.82 -5.39 3.09
CA VAL A 273 -42.17 -6.64 3.45
C VAL A 273 -41.75 -6.50 4.91
N GLY A 274 -42.69 -6.84 5.76
CA GLY A 274 -42.43 -7.08 7.16
C GLY A 274 -41.59 -8.36 7.38
#